data_5d0f3e5223c03367c394365f410c9cc8
#
_entry.id   5d0f3e5223c03367c394365f410c9cc8
#
_cell.length_a   1.000
_cell.length_b   1.000
_cell.length_c   1.000
_cell.angle_alpha   90.00
_cell.angle_beta   90.00
_cell.angle_gamma   90.00
#
_symmetry.space_group_name_H-M   'P 1'
#
loop_
_entity.id
_entity.type
_entity.pdbx_description
1 polymer ?
#
loop_
_entity_poly.entity_id
_entity_poly.type
_entity_poly.pdbx_seq_one_letter_code
_entity_poly.pdbx_strand_id
1 'polypeptide(L)'
;MNDYARWLKEVKDPEILKELKGMDKTAQEAAFYKDLEFGTGGLRGFIGAGSACLNIYTVGKVSQGIANFVNQNYKKGSVAISYDSRINSTLFAQTAATIYAKNGLHVYIYPALMPTPLLSYAVRYLHTSIGVMVTASHNPKQYNGYKVYNDEGCQITLDAANQMSSEIESLDIFKDVKTGSFEEEVKKGNIEYIKEDCLSSYLKYIDTKRIPDIKNRDLKIIYSPLNGTGLVPVTMALDRFGFKDVNVVPEQRNPDGNFTTCPKPNPELKEALTLGIKLLEKNHADLLLVTDPDCDRCGTAVMHKGQIRLINGNEMGILLYDFLLAHKKAVPGSIVVKTIVTSDLVNPIAKAHHMKVVEVLTGFKFIGEQIGLLEKEGHPERFFFGFEESYGYLSGTEVRDKDAVDASVLVAQMMQNFKDKHIDPIDHLEAIYKKFGYVSTGLDNFEFDGPTGVTIMQNIMKKLHVLASKDKDKYLFVNDYLNSISYEDGKEKKIDLPVSDVLKFGYHDGSTITVRPSGTEPKIKIYYYIVAKEEKNLPGLLAKSQEEFRNLIKELQK
;
A
#
# COMPACT_ATOMS: atom_id res chain seq x y z
N MET A 1 21.66 4.63 -33.45
CA MET A 1 20.61 5.70 -33.40
C MET A 1 20.36 5.87 -31.94
N ASN A 2 20.40 7.09 -31.39
CA ASN A 2 20.07 7.21 -29.96
C ASN A 2 18.55 6.96 -29.77
N ASP A 3 18.13 6.56 -28.57
CA ASP A 3 16.76 6.17 -28.31
C ASP A 3 15.74 7.28 -28.61
N TYR A 4 16.08 8.53 -28.31
CA TYR A 4 15.24 9.67 -28.64
C TYR A 4 14.96 9.78 -30.16
N ALA A 5 15.99 9.65 -31.02
CA ALA A 5 15.80 9.71 -32.47
C ALA A 5 14.97 8.52 -33.01
N ARG A 6 15.10 7.37 -32.38
CA ARG A 6 14.27 6.20 -32.68
C ARG A 6 12.80 6.46 -32.30
N TRP A 7 12.53 6.97 -31.09
CA TRP A 7 11.19 7.29 -30.64
C TRP A 7 10.50 8.33 -31.54
N LEU A 8 11.21 9.39 -31.96
CA LEU A 8 10.68 10.38 -32.91
C LEU A 8 10.23 9.76 -34.25
N LYS A 9 10.85 8.66 -34.66
CA LYS A 9 10.53 7.97 -35.92
C LYS A 9 9.40 6.95 -35.77
N GLU A 10 9.38 6.19 -34.66
CA GLU A 10 8.52 5.03 -34.49
C GLU A 10 7.20 5.36 -33.77
N VAL A 11 7.16 6.44 -32.95
CA VAL A 11 5.96 6.86 -32.21
C VAL A 11 4.89 7.35 -33.18
N LYS A 12 3.67 6.81 -33.02
CA LYS A 12 2.48 7.16 -33.83
C LYS A 12 1.46 7.99 -33.06
N ASP A 13 1.49 7.93 -31.73
CA ASP A 13 0.58 8.71 -30.89
C ASP A 13 0.89 10.20 -31.01
N PRO A 14 -0.12 11.04 -31.38
CA PRO A 14 0.10 12.47 -31.66
C PRO A 14 0.54 13.27 -30.43
N GLU A 15 0.03 12.96 -29.25
CA GLU A 15 0.35 13.71 -28.02
C GLU A 15 1.77 13.39 -27.56
N ILE A 16 2.15 12.12 -27.55
CA ILE A 16 3.51 11.69 -27.22
C ILE A 16 4.51 12.24 -28.23
N LEU A 17 4.18 12.23 -29.54
CA LEU A 17 5.04 12.80 -30.57
C LEU A 17 5.20 14.31 -30.42
N LYS A 18 4.15 15.01 -30.05
CA LYS A 18 4.18 16.46 -29.76
C LYS A 18 5.09 16.75 -28.55
N GLU A 19 4.97 15.98 -27.49
CA GLU A 19 5.82 16.08 -26.30
C GLU A 19 7.31 15.84 -26.66
N LEU A 20 7.63 14.76 -27.38
CA LEU A 20 8.98 14.45 -27.83
C LEU A 20 9.59 15.62 -28.63
N LYS A 21 8.85 16.19 -29.60
CA LYS A 21 9.33 17.31 -30.42
C LYS A 21 9.57 18.58 -29.60
N GLY A 22 8.93 18.73 -28.45
CA GLY A 22 9.10 19.89 -27.57
C GLY A 22 10.23 19.75 -26.54
N MET A 23 10.89 18.60 -26.45
CA MET A 23 11.92 18.34 -25.44
C MET A 23 13.24 19.08 -25.76
N ASP A 24 13.75 19.80 -24.77
CA ASP A 24 15.16 20.26 -24.77
C ASP A 24 16.09 19.09 -24.39
N LYS A 25 17.41 19.33 -24.40
CA LYS A 25 18.40 18.28 -24.08
C LYS A 25 18.23 17.68 -22.69
N THR A 26 17.93 18.50 -21.71
CA THR A 26 17.75 18.04 -20.31
C THR A 26 16.53 17.14 -20.19
N ALA A 27 15.42 17.52 -20.83
CA ALA A 27 14.21 16.70 -20.89
C ALA A 27 14.44 15.38 -21.64
N GLN A 28 15.21 15.41 -22.77
CA GLN A 28 15.59 14.20 -23.49
C GLN A 28 16.44 13.26 -22.64
N GLU A 29 17.45 13.78 -21.93
CA GLU A 29 18.27 12.99 -21.02
C GLU A 29 17.41 12.36 -19.92
N ALA A 30 16.51 13.11 -19.30
CA ALA A 30 15.60 12.61 -18.27
C ALA A 30 14.61 11.55 -18.78
N ALA A 31 14.13 11.69 -20.02
CA ALA A 31 13.16 10.77 -20.63
C ALA A 31 13.77 9.45 -21.13
N PHE A 32 15.11 9.39 -21.31
CA PHE A 32 15.81 8.27 -21.94
C PHE A 32 17.07 7.81 -21.19
N TYR A 33 17.31 8.27 -19.94
CA TYR A 33 18.53 7.89 -19.19
C TYR A 33 18.56 6.40 -18.83
N LYS A 34 17.39 5.77 -18.71
CA LYS A 34 17.20 4.33 -18.53
C LYS A 34 15.77 3.93 -18.93
N ASP A 35 15.54 2.65 -19.14
CA ASP A 35 14.17 2.12 -19.27
C ASP A 35 13.46 2.12 -17.92
N LEU A 36 12.13 2.27 -17.94
CA LEU A 36 11.30 2.15 -16.76
C LEU A 36 11.32 0.69 -16.28
N GLU A 37 11.85 0.46 -15.09
CA GLU A 37 12.06 -0.88 -14.53
C GLU A 37 10.77 -1.47 -13.98
N PHE A 38 10.55 -2.76 -14.26
CA PHE A 38 9.53 -3.55 -13.61
C PHE A 38 10.08 -4.09 -12.29
N GLY A 39 9.61 -3.54 -11.17
CA GLY A 39 10.07 -3.89 -9.84
C GLY A 39 9.32 -5.11 -9.26
N THR A 40 9.46 -5.29 -7.95
CA THR A 40 8.97 -6.47 -7.19
C THR A 40 7.45 -6.63 -7.10
N GLY A 41 6.68 -5.84 -7.80
CA GLY A 41 5.20 -5.92 -7.76
C GLY A 41 4.54 -5.11 -8.86
N GLY A 42 5.32 -4.60 -9.81
CA GLY A 42 4.85 -3.75 -10.89
C GLY A 42 5.82 -2.62 -11.21
N LEU A 43 5.34 -1.59 -11.85
CA LEU A 43 6.13 -0.39 -12.18
C LEU A 43 5.45 0.88 -11.70
N ARG A 44 6.24 1.93 -11.52
CA ARG A 44 5.76 3.28 -11.18
C ARG A 44 6.71 4.31 -11.79
N GLY A 45 6.17 5.33 -12.41
CA GLY A 45 6.97 6.37 -13.03
C GLY A 45 6.20 7.66 -13.29
N PHE A 46 6.91 8.67 -13.74
CA PHE A 46 6.31 9.89 -14.25
C PHE A 46 5.53 9.60 -15.53
N ILE A 47 4.35 10.20 -15.68
CA ILE A 47 3.61 10.18 -16.94
C ILE A 47 4.34 11.09 -17.93
N GLY A 48 4.66 10.58 -19.13
CA GLY A 48 5.31 11.37 -20.17
C GLY A 48 5.90 10.53 -21.29
N ALA A 49 6.46 11.19 -22.27
CA ALA A 49 7.12 10.57 -23.42
C ALA A 49 8.52 10.05 -23.04
N GLY A 50 8.93 8.93 -23.64
CA GLY A 50 10.24 8.30 -23.44
C GLY A 50 10.19 6.98 -22.69
N SER A 51 11.31 6.24 -22.73
CA SER A 51 11.41 4.90 -22.15
C SER A 51 11.53 4.91 -20.62
N ALA A 52 11.94 6.03 -20.01
CA ALA A 52 12.00 6.22 -18.56
C ALA A 52 10.64 6.66 -17.96
N CYS A 53 9.64 6.92 -18.80
CA CYS A 53 8.33 7.43 -18.40
C CYS A 53 7.22 6.41 -18.62
N LEU A 54 6.11 6.59 -17.89
CA LEU A 54 4.90 5.80 -18.08
C LEU A 54 4.04 6.39 -19.19
N ASN A 55 3.83 5.62 -20.24
CA ASN A 55 3.02 5.97 -21.40
C ASN A 55 2.46 4.69 -22.07
N ILE A 56 1.68 4.83 -23.13
CA ILE A 56 1.06 3.68 -23.81
C ILE A 56 2.08 2.69 -24.39
N TYR A 57 3.30 3.11 -24.74
CA TYR A 57 4.33 2.22 -25.26
C TYR A 57 5.01 1.43 -24.14
N THR A 58 5.36 2.07 -23.02
CA THR A 58 5.97 1.40 -21.87
C THR A 58 4.95 0.49 -21.17
N VAL A 59 3.69 0.91 -21.02
CA VAL A 59 2.58 0.06 -20.58
C VAL A 59 2.40 -1.12 -21.54
N GLY A 60 2.48 -0.85 -22.84
CA GLY A 60 2.39 -1.87 -23.88
C GLY A 60 3.46 -2.94 -23.77
N LYS A 61 4.74 -2.53 -23.65
CA LYS A 61 5.88 -3.45 -23.49
C LYS A 61 5.70 -4.33 -22.25
N VAL A 62 5.31 -3.74 -21.12
CA VAL A 62 5.08 -4.47 -19.87
C VAL A 62 3.91 -5.44 -20.00
N SER A 63 2.79 -5.01 -20.58
CA SER A 63 1.62 -5.89 -20.77
C SER A 63 1.92 -7.05 -21.72
N GLN A 64 2.74 -6.84 -22.75
CA GLN A 64 3.20 -7.90 -23.66
C GLN A 64 4.07 -8.92 -22.93
N GLY A 65 5.05 -8.50 -22.14
CA GLY A 65 5.90 -9.42 -21.38
C GLY A 65 5.11 -10.23 -20.35
N ILE A 66 4.17 -9.60 -19.66
CA ILE A 66 3.26 -10.29 -18.75
C ILE A 66 2.35 -11.27 -19.51
N ALA A 67 1.84 -10.92 -20.70
CA ALA A 67 1.06 -11.83 -21.54
C ALA A 67 1.87 -13.06 -21.94
N ASN A 68 3.15 -12.89 -22.28
CA ASN A 68 4.05 -14.00 -22.57
C ASN A 68 4.19 -14.92 -21.35
N PHE A 69 4.46 -14.35 -20.17
CA PHE A 69 4.54 -15.10 -18.92
C PHE A 69 3.25 -15.88 -18.63
N VAL A 70 2.08 -15.26 -18.77
CA VAL A 70 0.79 -15.92 -18.54
C VAL A 70 0.58 -17.07 -19.52
N ASN A 71 0.88 -16.88 -20.81
CA ASN A 71 0.75 -17.94 -21.83
C ASN A 71 1.69 -19.11 -21.61
N GLN A 72 2.86 -18.90 -20.99
CA GLN A 72 3.80 -19.97 -20.65
C GLN A 72 3.35 -20.77 -19.41
N ASN A 73 2.70 -20.11 -18.45
CA ASN A 73 2.39 -20.70 -17.15
C ASN A 73 0.94 -21.18 -16.99
N TYR A 74 0.00 -20.70 -17.82
CA TYR A 74 -1.43 -21.02 -17.72
C TYR A 74 -1.99 -21.54 -19.05
N LYS A 75 -2.73 -22.65 -19.04
CA LYS A 75 -3.34 -23.23 -20.25
C LYS A 75 -4.42 -22.37 -20.89
N LYS A 76 -5.16 -21.62 -20.07
CA LYS A 76 -6.19 -20.65 -20.48
C LYS A 76 -6.02 -19.42 -19.63
N GLY A 77 -5.17 -18.50 -20.09
CA GLY A 77 -4.87 -17.30 -19.36
C GLY A 77 -6.03 -16.30 -19.38
N SER A 78 -6.26 -15.66 -18.24
CA SER A 78 -7.23 -14.58 -18.10
C SER A 78 -6.71 -13.50 -17.16
N VAL A 79 -7.22 -12.28 -17.30
CA VAL A 79 -6.75 -11.09 -16.58
C VAL A 79 -7.92 -10.27 -16.06
N ALA A 80 -7.93 -9.90 -14.79
CA ALA A 80 -8.81 -8.87 -14.25
C ALA A 80 -8.10 -7.52 -14.19
N ILE A 81 -8.75 -6.43 -14.62
CA ILE A 81 -8.14 -5.11 -14.66
C ILE A 81 -9.00 -4.09 -13.92
N SER A 82 -8.37 -3.31 -13.05
CA SER A 82 -8.93 -2.14 -12.40
C SER A 82 -8.00 -0.94 -12.53
N TYR A 83 -8.52 0.25 -12.28
CA TYR A 83 -7.79 1.51 -12.39
C TYR A 83 -8.37 2.58 -11.47
N ASP A 84 -7.53 3.55 -11.11
CA ASP A 84 -7.90 4.68 -10.27
C ASP A 84 -8.28 5.93 -11.10
N SER A 85 -8.42 7.07 -10.40
CA SER A 85 -8.81 8.36 -10.99
C SER A 85 -7.67 9.13 -11.67
N ARG A 86 -6.43 8.62 -11.64
CA ARG A 86 -5.24 9.35 -12.13
C ARG A 86 -5.32 9.63 -13.62
N ILE A 87 -4.56 10.66 -14.02
CA ILE A 87 -4.37 11.01 -15.43
C ILE A 87 -3.92 9.76 -16.19
N ASN A 88 -4.57 9.49 -17.32
CA ASN A 88 -4.32 8.35 -18.20
C ASN A 88 -4.59 6.95 -17.61
N SER A 89 -5.11 6.80 -16.38
CA SER A 89 -5.38 5.47 -15.82
C SER A 89 -6.32 4.64 -16.70
N THR A 90 -7.40 5.23 -17.20
CA THR A 90 -8.33 4.57 -18.14
C THR A 90 -7.63 4.18 -19.45
N LEU A 91 -6.84 5.10 -20.03
CA LEU A 91 -6.10 4.84 -21.27
C LEU A 91 -5.10 3.70 -21.09
N PHE A 92 -4.35 3.68 -19.99
CA PHE A 92 -3.37 2.64 -19.70
C PHE A 92 -4.03 1.29 -19.42
N ALA A 93 -5.17 1.28 -18.72
CA ALA A 93 -5.96 0.07 -18.50
C ALA A 93 -6.51 -0.53 -19.79
N GLN A 94 -7.05 0.31 -20.69
CA GLN A 94 -7.53 -0.12 -22.01
C GLN A 94 -6.38 -0.57 -22.92
N THR A 95 -5.22 0.09 -22.87
CA THR A 95 -4.02 -0.34 -23.60
C THR A 95 -3.59 -1.73 -23.15
N ALA A 96 -3.49 -1.96 -21.85
CA ALA A 96 -3.14 -3.26 -21.28
C ALA A 96 -4.17 -4.34 -21.68
N ALA A 97 -5.47 -4.05 -21.52
CA ALA A 97 -6.55 -4.95 -21.87
C ALA A 97 -6.47 -5.38 -23.35
N THR A 98 -6.23 -4.43 -24.25
CA THR A 98 -6.10 -4.69 -25.68
C THR A 98 -4.94 -5.63 -25.97
N ILE A 99 -3.78 -5.39 -25.37
CA ILE A 99 -2.59 -6.22 -25.58
C ILE A 99 -2.80 -7.64 -25.04
N TYR A 100 -3.38 -7.79 -23.86
CA TYR A 100 -3.73 -9.11 -23.32
C TYR A 100 -4.68 -9.87 -24.26
N ALA A 101 -5.74 -9.23 -24.72
CA ALA A 101 -6.70 -9.81 -25.66
C ALA A 101 -6.03 -10.21 -26.99
N LYS A 102 -5.15 -9.35 -27.54
CA LYS A 102 -4.37 -9.65 -28.75
C LYS A 102 -3.38 -10.79 -28.59
N ASN A 103 -3.02 -11.15 -27.36
CA ASN A 103 -2.22 -12.31 -27.03
C ASN A 103 -3.05 -13.55 -26.67
N GLY A 104 -4.37 -13.50 -26.87
CA GLY A 104 -5.27 -14.65 -26.69
C GLY A 104 -5.72 -14.86 -25.24
N LEU A 105 -5.47 -13.90 -24.35
CA LEU A 105 -5.97 -13.95 -22.99
C LEU A 105 -7.42 -13.40 -22.95
N HIS A 106 -8.26 -14.00 -22.10
CA HIS A 106 -9.57 -13.43 -21.81
C HIS A 106 -9.45 -12.33 -20.77
N VAL A 107 -10.00 -11.15 -21.04
CA VAL A 107 -9.83 -9.97 -20.20
C VAL A 107 -11.15 -9.54 -19.58
N TYR A 108 -11.12 -9.35 -18.25
CA TYR A 108 -12.18 -8.72 -17.49
C TYR A 108 -11.71 -7.35 -17.03
N ILE A 109 -12.43 -6.27 -17.37
CA ILE A 109 -12.08 -4.90 -16.97
C ILE A 109 -13.27 -4.22 -16.30
N TYR A 110 -13.03 -3.48 -15.21
CA TYR A 110 -14.09 -2.67 -14.62
C TYR A 110 -14.55 -1.57 -15.58
N PRO A 111 -15.87 -1.33 -15.71
CA PRO A 111 -16.42 -0.30 -16.60
C PRO A 111 -16.11 1.13 -16.13
N ALA A 112 -15.81 1.29 -14.84
CA ALA A 112 -15.43 2.53 -14.20
C ALA A 112 -14.29 2.27 -13.23
N LEU A 113 -13.65 3.34 -12.74
CA LEU A 113 -12.61 3.24 -11.71
C LEU A 113 -13.10 2.46 -10.48
N MET A 114 -12.25 1.55 -9.96
CA MET A 114 -12.55 0.72 -8.78
C MET A 114 -11.31 0.54 -7.91
N PRO A 115 -11.51 0.34 -6.59
CA PRO A 115 -10.42 0.19 -5.63
C PRO A 115 -9.51 -1.02 -5.86
N THR A 116 -8.28 -0.91 -5.38
CA THR A 116 -7.31 -2.01 -5.28
C THR A 116 -7.90 -3.25 -4.59
N PRO A 117 -8.57 -3.18 -3.42
CA PRO A 117 -9.17 -4.37 -2.81
C PRO A 117 -10.25 -5.04 -3.66
N LEU A 118 -11.01 -4.28 -4.46
CA LEU A 118 -11.97 -4.88 -5.38
C LEU A 118 -11.30 -5.61 -6.53
N LEU A 119 -10.12 -5.17 -6.99
CA LEU A 119 -9.34 -5.96 -7.94
C LEU A 119 -8.88 -7.27 -7.32
N SER A 120 -8.27 -7.22 -6.13
CA SER A 120 -7.84 -8.42 -5.39
C SER A 120 -8.98 -9.42 -5.24
N TYR A 121 -10.18 -8.93 -4.88
CA TYR A 121 -11.39 -9.74 -4.78
C TYR A 121 -11.84 -10.28 -6.15
N ALA A 122 -11.85 -9.45 -7.19
CA ALA A 122 -12.30 -9.84 -8.54
C ALA A 122 -11.44 -10.93 -9.15
N VAL A 123 -10.11 -10.91 -8.93
CA VAL A 123 -9.20 -11.98 -9.37
C VAL A 123 -9.66 -13.34 -8.84
N ARG A 124 -9.98 -13.42 -7.56
CA ARG A 124 -10.48 -14.64 -6.90
C ARG A 124 -11.89 -15.00 -7.35
N TYR A 125 -12.80 -14.01 -7.39
CA TYR A 125 -14.21 -14.19 -7.77
C TYR A 125 -14.38 -14.68 -9.22
N LEU A 126 -13.57 -14.16 -10.14
CA LEU A 126 -13.60 -14.50 -11.57
C LEU A 126 -12.62 -15.63 -11.92
N HIS A 127 -11.82 -16.10 -10.95
CA HIS A 127 -10.77 -17.11 -11.15
C HIS A 127 -9.80 -16.76 -12.28
N THR A 128 -9.35 -15.49 -12.32
CA THR A 128 -8.39 -15.05 -13.34
C THR A 128 -6.96 -15.46 -12.98
N SER A 129 -6.13 -15.66 -14.01
CA SER A 129 -4.71 -16.03 -13.84
C SER A 129 -3.90 -14.94 -13.17
N ILE A 130 -4.23 -13.69 -13.46
CA ILE A 130 -3.59 -12.50 -12.88
C ILE A 130 -4.59 -11.36 -12.72
N GLY A 131 -4.20 -10.36 -11.94
CA GLY A 131 -4.86 -9.06 -11.86
C GLY A 131 -3.92 -7.91 -12.18
N VAL A 132 -4.46 -6.82 -12.68
CA VAL A 132 -3.72 -5.58 -12.97
C VAL A 132 -4.45 -4.38 -12.37
N MET A 133 -3.73 -3.59 -11.56
CA MET A 133 -4.21 -2.32 -11.04
C MET A 133 -3.39 -1.17 -11.60
N VAL A 134 -4.03 -0.30 -12.37
CA VAL A 134 -3.40 0.92 -12.88
C VAL A 134 -3.56 2.03 -11.87
N THR A 135 -2.50 2.30 -11.11
CA THR A 135 -2.47 3.27 -10.02
C THR A 135 -1.05 3.59 -9.58
N ALA A 136 -0.82 4.78 -9.07
CA ALA A 136 0.36 5.11 -8.26
C ALA A 136 -0.01 5.39 -6.80
N SER A 137 -1.14 4.84 -6.30
CA SER A 137 -1.62 5.01 -4.93
C SER A 137 -1.69 6.50 -4.54
N HIS A 138 -1.00 6.91 -3.52
CA HIS A 138 -0.97 8.26 -2.95
C HIS A 138 0.09 9.21 -3.54
N ASN A 139 0.81 8.81 -4.58
CA ASN A 139 1.82 9.68 -5.20
C ASN A 139 1.18 10.92 -5.85
N PRO A 140 1.94 12.03 -6.02
CA PRO A 140 1.48 13.22 -6.74
C PRO A 140 0.97 12.92 -8.17
N LYS A 141 0.21 13.86 -8.74
CA LYS A 141 -0.53 13.70 -10.01
C LYS A 141 0.32 13.32 -11.22
N GLN A 142 1.59 13.71 -11.23
CA GLN A 142 2.52 13.44 -12.33
C GLN A 142 2.96 11.98 -12.39
N TYR A 143 2.65 11.17 -11.38
CA TYR A 143 2.94 9.74 -11.36
C TYR A 143 1.72 8.91 -11.76
N ASN A 144 1.99 7.80 -12.43
CA ASN A 144 1.07 6.67 -12.48
C ASN A 144 1.86 5.36 -12.34
N GLY A 145 1.17 4.22 -12.31
CA GLY A 145 1.82 2.94 -12.10
C GLY A 145 0.96 1.78 -12.56
N TYR A 146 1.51 0.59 -12.37
CA TYR A 146 0.96 -0.66 -12.86
C TYR A 146 1.32 -1.77 -11.87
N LYS A 147 0.41 -2.16 -11.01
CA LYS A 147 0.59 -3.25 -10.04
C LYS A 147 0.07 -4.55 -10.62
N VAL A 148 0.76 -5.66 -10.37
CA VAL A 148 0.36 -7.00 -10.84
C VAL A 148 0.05 -7.90 -9.65
N TYR A 149 -1.02 -8.66 -9.77
CA TYR A 149 -1.55 -9.59 -8.77
C TYR A 149 -1.55 -11.01 -9.34
N ASN A 150 -1.27 -12.01 -8.50
CA ASN A 150 -1.37 -13.43 -8.86
C ASN A 150 -2.83 -13.92 -8.81
N ASP A 151 -3.05 -15.17 -9.13
CA ASP A 151 -4.37 -15.84 -9.13
C ASP A 151 -5.01 -15.98 -7.74
N GLU A 152 -4.24 -15.80 -6.67
CA GLU A 152 -4.75 -15.72 -5.30
C GLU A 152 -5.25 -14.29 -4.95
N GLY A 153 -5.15 -13.31 -5.84
CA GLY A 153 -5.48 -11.91 -5.60
C GLY A 153 -4.46 -11.17 -4.72
N CYS A 154 -3.27 -11.74 -4.53
CA CYS A 154 -2.15 -11.13 -3.84
C CYS A 154 -1.19 -10.49 -4.85
N GLN A 155 -0.55 -9.38 -4.50
CA GLN A 155 0.50 -8.82 -5.34
C GLN A 155 1.62 -9.85 -5.57
N ILE A 156 2.16 -9.93 -6.79
CA ILE A 156 3.09 -11.00 -7.21
C ILE A 156 4.31 -11.12 -6.29
N THR A 157 4.81 -12.35 -6.16
CA THR A 157 6.04 -12.69 -5.44
C THR A 157 7.28 -12.26 -6.22
N LEU A 158 8.45 -12.31 -5.56
CA LEU A 158 9.73 -11.96 -6.18
C LEU A 158 10.06 -12.86 -7.39
N ASP A 159 9.79 -14.17 -7.30
CA ASP A 159 10.10 -15.11 -8.37
C ASP A 159 9.25 -14.83 -9.62
N ALA A 160 7.95 -14.63 -9.47
CA ALA A 160 7.08 -14.25 -10.57
C ALA A 160 7.47 -12.89 -11.17
N ALA A 161 7.82 -11.91 -10.31
CA ALA A 161 8.28 -10.61 -10.77
C ALA A 161 9.56 -10.70 -11.60
N ASN A 162 10.53 -11.52 -11.19
CA ASN A 162 11.79 -11.73 -11.91
C ASN A 162 11.55 -12.41 -13.28
N GLN A 163 10.66 -13.41 -13.34
CA GLN A 163 10.30 -14.06 -14.61
C GLN A 163 9.61 -13.06 -15.55
N MET A 164 8.64 -12.28 -15.06
CA MET A 164 7.98 -11.25 -15.84
C MET A 164 8.96 -10.18 -16.32
N SER A 165 9.91 -9.73 -15.46
CA SER A 165 10.95 -8.77 -15.84
C SER A 165 11.81 -9.28 -16.98
N SER A 166 12.23 -10.54 -16.92
CA SER A 166 13.01 -11.18 -17.99
C SER A 166 12.26 -11.20 -19.33
N GLU A 167 10.96 -11.53 -19.32
CA GLU A 167 10.12 -11.47 -20.51
C GLU A 167 10.03 -10.03 -21.06
N ILE A 168 9.79 -9.03 -20.18
CA ILE A 168 9.67 -7.60 -20.55
C ILE A 168 10.97 -7.08 -21.15
N GLU A 169 12.12 -7.38 -20.53
CA GLU A 169 13.44 -6.91 -20.97
C GLU A 169 13.81 -7.44 -22.36
N SER A 170 13.38 -8.65 -22.70
CA SER A 170 13.66 -9.30 -24.00
C SER A 170 12.96 -8.62 -25.19
N LEU A 171 11.93 -7.77 -24.94
CA LEU A 171 11.05 -7.23 -25.96
C LEU A 171 11.56 -5.90 -26.55
N ASP A 172 11.40 -5.75 -27.85
CA ASP A 172 11.46 -4.46 -28.53
C ASP A 172 10.12 -3.73 -28.41
N ILE A 173 10.14 -2.53 -27.83
CA ILE A 173 8.94 -1.73 -27.48
C ILE A 173 8.04 -1.40 -28.69
N PHE A 174 8.59 -1.35 -29.92
CA PHE A 174 7.84 -0.98 -31.12
C PHE A 174 7.51 -2.19 -32.02
N LYS A 175 8.28 -3.30 -31.96
CA LYS A 175 8.15 -4.42 -32.88
C LYS A 175 7.41 -5.61 -32.31
N ASP A 176 7.61 -5.87 -31.01
CA ASP A 176 7.17 -7.13 -30.40
C ASP A 176 5.84 -6.98 -29.67
N VAL A 177 5.31 -5.76 -29.53
CA VAL A 177 4.06 -5.45 -28.85
C VAL A 177 2.88 -5.60 -29.82
N LYS A 178 1.96 -6.51 -29.55
CA LYS A 178 0.75 -6.72 -30.35
C LYS A 178 -0.31 -5.66 -29.99
N THR A 179 -0.48 -4.66 -30.86
CA THR A 179 -1.45 -3.57 -30.68
C THR A 179 -2.77 -3.85 -31.39
N GLY A 180 -3.82 -3.11 -31.05
CA GLY A 180 -5.15 -3.22 -31.66
C GLY A 180 -6.12 -2.14 -31.18
N SER A 181 -7.42 -2.30 -31.48
CA SER A 181 -8.50 -1.46 -30.94
C SER A 181 -9.15 -2.14 -29.76
N PHE A 182 -9.32 -1.40 -28.67
CA PHE A 182 -10.04 -1.85 -27.47
C PHE A 182 -11.50 -2.22 -27.82
N GLU A 183 -12.18 -1.36 -28.59
CA GLU A 183 -13.58 -1.52 -28.97
C GLU A 183 -13.79 -2.76 -29.86
N GLU A 184 -12.82 -3.08 -30.72
CA GLU A 184 -12.88 -4.30 -31.53
C GLU A 184 -12.76 -5.57 -30.67
N GLU A 185 -11.86 -5.59 -29.69
CA GLU A 185 -11.69 -6.74 -28.82
C GLU A 185 -12.87 -6.91 -27.85
N VAL A 186 -13.52 -5.81 -27.42
CA VAL A 186 -14.82 -5.85 -26.70
C VAL A 186 -15.92 -6.46 -27.61
N LYS A 187 -16.04 -6.02 -28.85
CA LYS A 187 -17.04 -6.56 -29.80
C LYS A 187 -16.84 -8.04 -30.10
N LYS A 188 -15.60 -8.51 -30.08
CA LYS A 188 -15.27 -9.94 -30.26
C LYS A 188 -15.52 -10.78 -29.01
N GLY A 189 -15.78 -10.18 -27.87
CA GLY A 189 -15.91 -10.86 -26.57
C GLY A 189 -14.58 -11.31 -25.95
N ASN A 190 -13.44 -10.82 -26.44
CA ASN A 190 -12.14 -11.07 -25.84
C ASN A 190 -11.90 -10.19 -24.60
N ILE A 191 -12.58 -9.05 -24.54
CA ILE A 191 -12.64 -8.13 -23.39
C ILE A 191 -14.08 -8.04 -22.93
N GLU A 192 -14.34 -8.35 -21.66
CA GLU A 192 -15.64 -8.22 -21.02
C GLU A 192 -15.59 -7.24 -19.85
N TYR A 193 -16.66 -6.48 -19.66
CA TYR A 193 -16.78 -5.65 -18.46
C TYR A 193 -17.18 -6.49 -17.26
N ILE A 194 -16.46 -6.27 -16.13
CA ILE A 194 -16.82 -6.84 -14.83
C ILE A 194 -18.21 -6.31 -14.44
N LYS A 195 -19.13 -7.23 -14.13
CA LYS A 195 -20.52 -6.91 -13.83
C LYS A 195 -20.69 -6.45 -12.36
N GLU A 196 -21.82 -5.85 -12.07
CA GLU A 196 -22.19 -5.38 -10.72
C GLU A 196 -22.30 -6.50 -9.67
N ASP A 197 -22.48 -7.75 -10.11
CA ASP A 197 -22.53 -8.90 -9.22
C ASP A 197 -21.22 -9.11 -8.45
N CYS A 198 -20.06 -8.79 -9.04
CA CYS A 198 -18.77 -8.83 -8.37
C CYS A 198 -18.73 -7.83 -7.19
N LEU A 199 -19.11 -6.57 -7.41
CA LEU A 199 -19.21 -5.57 -6.33
C LEU A 199 -20.24 -6.00 -5.27
N SER A 200 -21.38 -6.50 -5.70
CA SER A 200 -22.44 -6.98 -4.79
C SER A 200 -21.97 -8.16 -3.93
N SER A 201 -21.20 -9.07 -4.52
CA SER A 201 -20.58 -10.21 -3.83
C SER A 201 -19.52 -9.75 -2.83
N TYR A 202 -18.66 -8.81 -3.23
CA TYR A 202 -17.69 -8.19 -2.34
C TYR A 202 -18.37 -7.51 -1.14
N LEU A 203 -19.42 -6.73 -1.37
CA LEU A 203 -20.16 -6.08 -0.28
C LEU A 203 -20.84 -7.08 0.67
N LYS A 204 -21.30 -8.24 0.16
CA LYS A 204 -21.78 -9.35 1.01
C LYS A 204 -20.67 -9.94 1.85
N TYR A 205 -19.46 -10.04 1.29
CA TYR A 205 -18.29 -10.43 2.08
C TYR A 205 -17.98 -9.40 3.17
N ILE A 206 -18.04 -8.09 2.86
CA ILE A 206 -17.88 -7.04 3.88
C ILE A 206 -18.95 -7.16 4.98
N ASP A 207 -20.21 -7.53 4.68
CA ASP A 207 -21.25 -7.75 5.70
C ASP A 207 -20.84 -8.78 6.76
N THR A 208 -19.96 -9.74 6.46
CA THR A 208 -19.44 -10.71 7.42
C THR A 208 -18.60 -10.09 8.55
N LYS A 209 -18.16 -8.83 8.38
CA LYS A 209 -17.40 -8.06 9.38
C LYS A 209 -18.29 -7.37 10.41
N ARG A 210 -19.61 -7.54 10.32
CA ARG A 210 -20.55 -6.94 11.24
C ARG A 210 -20.36 -7.49 12.64
N ILE A 211 -20.23 -6.61 13.61
CA ILE A 211 -20.18 -6.92 15.04
C ILE A 211 -21.63 -6.89 15.57
N PRO A 212 -22.20 -8.05 15.98
CA PRO A 212 -23.63 -8.15 16.31
C PRO A 212 -24.06 -7.31 17.52
N ASP A 213 -23.16 -7.11 18.47
CA ASP A 213 -23.45 -6.42 19.73
C ASP A 213 -23.56 -4.89 19.55
N ILE A 214 -23.04 -4.36 18.46
CA ILE A 214 -23.12 -2.93 18.16
C ILE A 214 -24.40 -2.69 17.38
N LYS A 215 -25.43 -2.15 18.04
CA LYS A 215 -26.77 -1.98 17.48
C LYS A 215 -27.05 -0.56 17.01
N ASN A 216 -26.52 0.44 17.73
CA ASN A 216 -26.68 1.84 17.34
C ASN A 216 -25.89 2.19 16.09
N ARG A 217 -26.36 3.16 15.31
CA ARG A 217 -25.79 3.59 14.03
C ARG A 217 -25.95 5.10 13.83
N ASP A 218 -25.86 5.85 14.92
CA ASP A 218 -26.06 7.30 14.97
C ASP A 218 -24.74 8.08 14.91
N LEU A 219 -23.66 7.40 14.53
CA LEU A 219 -22.35 8.03 14.32
C LEU A 219 -22.41 9.01 13.15
N LYS A 220 -21.98 10.25 13.38
CA LYS A 220 -21.83 11.26 12.33
C LYS A 220 -20.46 11.16 11.70
N ILE A 221 -20.41 10.78 10.44
CA ILE A 221 -19.17 10.50 9.72
C ILE A 221 -18.93 11.57 8.65
N ILE A 222 -17.75 12.14 8.63
CA ILE A 222 -17.22 12.85 7.47
C ILE A 222 -16.36 11.86 6.68
N TYR A 223 -16.55 11.80 5.36
CA TYR A 223 -15.77 10.93 4.50
C TYR A 223 -15.12 11.70 3.34
N SER A 224 -13.83 11.46 3.10
CA SER A 224 -13.16 11.94 1.90
C SER A 224 -12.52 10.77 1.13
N PRO A 225 -12.91 10.54 -0.14
CA PRO A 225 -12.23 9.62 -1.04
C PRO A 225 -10.96 10.21 -1.68
N LEU A 226 -10.54 11.43 -1.32
CA LEU A 226 -9.42 12.16 -1.94
C LEU A 226 -9.48 12.14 -3.47
N ASN A 227 -10.66 12.39 -4.05
CA ASN A 227 -10.92 12.35 -5.50
C ASN A 227 -10.62 10.97 -6.17
N GLY A 228 -10.57 9.91 -5.38
CA GLY A 228 -10.21 8.55 -5.80
C GLY A 228 -11.40 7.60 -5.97
N THR A 229 -11.11 6.30 -5.86
CA THR A 229 -12.02 5.18 -6.15
C THR A 229 -12.97 4.82 -5.00
N GLY A 230 -12.71 5.31 -3.79
CA GLY A 230 -13.41 4.87 -2.58
C GLY A 230 -14.87 5.35 -2.47
N LEU A 231 -15.29 6.39 -3.22
CA LEU A 231 -16.61 7.00 -3.05
C LEU A 231 -17.74 5.97 -3.01
N VAL A 232 -17.86 5.17 -4.07
CA VAL A 232 -18.99 4.23 -4.23
C VAL A 232 -18.89 3.08 -3.21
N PRO A 233 -17.81 2.27 -3.17
CA PRO A 233 -17.79 1.09 -2.32
C PRO A 233 -17.77 1.42 -0.82
N VAL A 234 -17.10 2.49 -0.37
CA VAL A 234 -17.09 2.87 1.05
C VAL A 234 -18.45 3.38 1.50
N THR A 235 -19.09 4.28 0.73
CA THR A 235 -20.42 4.79 1.10
C THR A 235 -21.47 3.69 1.06
N MET A 236 -21.43 2.77 0.09
CA MET A 236 -22.31 1.60 0.04
C MET A 236 -22.09 0.66 1.23
N ALA A 237 -20.85 0.39 1.61
CA ALA A 237 -20.53 -0.45 2.75
C ALA A 237 -21.03 0.18 4.07
N LEU A 238 -20.77 1.47 4.30
CA LEU A 238 -21.27 2.20 5.48
C LEU A 238 -22.81 2.21 5.51
N ASP A 239 -23.46 2.46 4.38
CA ASP A 239 -24.93 2.43 4.28
C ASP A 239 -25.49 1.05 4.61
N ARG A 240 -24.92 -0.04 4.08
CA ARG A 240 -25.29 -1.43 4.41
C ARG A 240 -25.12 -1.73 5.89
N PHE A 241 -24.10 -1.16 6.55
CA PHE A 241 -23.91 -1.29 8.00
C PHE A 241 -24.89 -0.43 8.82
N GLY A 242 -25.68 0.41 8.17
CA GLY A 242 -26.70 1.26 8.78
C GLY A 242 -26.22 2.65 9.17
N PHE A 243 -24.98 3.00 8.88
CA PHE A 243 -24.47 4.36 9.09
C PHE A 243 -25.03 5.28 7.98
N LYS A 244 -26.04 6.08 8.31
CA LYS A 244 -26.77 6.94 7.35
C LYS A 244 -26.31 8.39 7.36
N ASP A 245 -25.70 8.86 8.47
CA ASP A 245 -25.17 10.23 8.57
C ASP A 245 -23.71 10.26 8.10
N VAL A 246 -23.53 10.04 6.80
CA VAL A 246 -22.22 10.09 6.13
C VAL A 246 -22.16 11.29 5.21
N ASN A 247 -21.38 12.29 5.58
CA ASN A 247 -21.22 13.53 4.84
C ASN A 247 -19.90 13.51 4.07
N VAL A 248 -19.97 13.35 2.75
CA VAL A 248 -18.79 13.32 1.88
C VAL A 248 -18.28 14.74 1.65
N VAL A 249 -16.95 14.95 1.77
CA VAL A 249 -16.27 16.21 1.49
C VAL A 249 -16.57 16.63 0.04
N PRO A 250 -17.32 17.72 -0.22
CA PRO A 250 -17.83 18.02 -1.56
C PRO A 250 -16.74 18.21 -2.62
N GLU A 251 -15.65 18.89 -2.26
CA GLU A 251 -14.54 19.21 -3.14
C GLU A 251 -13.68 17.98 -3.50
N GLN A 252 -13.77 16.92 -2.71
CA GLN A 252 -12.99 15.70 -2.88
C GLN A 252 -13.85 14.50 -3.29
N ARG A 253 -15.15 14.72 -3.49
CA ARG A 253 -16.13 13.67 -3.80
C ARG A 253 -15.90 13.03 -5.16
N ASN A 254 -15.79 13.85 -6.20
CA ASN A 254 -15.70 13.37 -7.57
C ASN A 254 -14.26 13.02 -7.95
N PRO A 255 -14.05 12.02 -8.83
CA PRO A 255 -12.73 11.71 -9.35
C PRO A 255 -12.06 12.92 -10.00
N ASP A 256 -10.80 13.18 -9.63
CA ASP A 256 -9.97 14.23 -10.22
C ASP A 256 -8.51 13.77 -10.29
N GLY A 257 -8.05 13.41 -11.49
CA GLY A 257 -6.67 12.97 -11.72
C GLY A 257 -5.61 14.05 -11.52
N ASN A 258 -6.01 15.33 -11.43
CA ASN A 258 -5.13 16.44 -11.08
C ASN A 258 -4.95 16.60 -9.56
N PHE A 259 -5.78 15.94 -8.75
CA PHE A 259 -5.79 16.12 -7.29
C PHE A 259 -5.73 17.59 -6.88
N THR A 260 -6.59 18.41 -7.52
CA THR A 260 -6.56 19.88 -7.43
C THR A 260 -6.66 20.38 -5.98
N THR A 261 -7.42 19.67 -5.15
CA THR A 261 -7.63 20.04 -3.74
C THR A 261 -6.61 19.40 -2.80
N CYS A 262 -5.84 18.41 -3.27
CA CYS A 262 -4.87 17.67 -2.46
C CYS A 262 -3.73 17.14 -3.35
N PRO A 263 -2.70 17.97 -3.68
CA PRO A 263 -1.62 17.58 -4.58
C PRO A 263 -0.84 16.31 -4.18
N LYS A 264 -0.83 15.97 -2.91
CA LYS A 264 -0.30 14.72 -2.34
C LYS A 264 -1.44 13.99 -1.62
N PRO A 265 -2.24 13.16 -2.32
CA PRO A 265 -3.43 12.51 -1.75
C PRO A 265 -3.07 11.31 -0.86
N ASN A 266 -2.28 11.58 0.18
CA ASN A 266 -1.81 10.59 1.14
C ASN A 266 -2.47 10.83 2.51
N PRO A 267 -3.32 9.93 3.02
CA PRO A 267 -3.99 10.09 4.31
C PRO A 267 -3.04 10.10 5.53
N GLU A 268 -1.77 9.79 5.35
CA GLU A 268 -0.74 9.98 6.39
C GLU A 268 -0.40 11.47 6.62
N LEU A 269 -0.68 12.33 5.63
CA LEU A 269 -0.34 13.74 5.66
C LEU A 269 -1.53 14.57 6.17
N LYS A 270 -1.27 15.44 7.16
CA LYS A 270 -2.29 16.33 7.72
C LYS A 270 -2.95 17.21 6.65
N GLU A 271 -2.18 17.64 5.65
CA GLU A 271 -2.65 18.46 4.54
C GLU A 271 -3.77 17.76 3.75
N ALA A 272 -3.69 16.45 3.57
CA ALA A 272 -4.72 15.67 2.88
C ALA A 272 -6.06 15.63 3.65
N LEU A 273 -6.00 15.74 4.97
CA LEU A 273 -7.17 15.72 5.85
C LEU A 273 -7.80 17.11 6.06
N THR A 274 -7.17 18.17 5.60
CA THR A 274 -7.54 19.56 5.95
C THR A 274 -8.99 19.90 5.65
N LEU A 275 -9.53 19.53 4.48
CA LEU A 275 -10.92 19.80 4.12
C LEU A 275 -11.89 18.94 4.95
N GLY A 276 -11.56 17.68 5.17
CA GLY A 276 -12.32 16.79 6.03
C GLY A 276 -12.37 17.29 7.48
N ILE A 277 -11.25 17.76 8.03
CA ILE A 277 -11.15 18.34 9.37
C ILE A 277 -12.06 19.55 9.51
N LYS A 278 -12.02 20.50 8.56
CA LYS A 278 -12.91 21.67 8.57
C LYS A 278 -14.39 21.27 8.58
N LEU A 279 -14.74 20.24 7.82
CA LEU A 279 -16.12 19.75 7.75
C LEU A 279 -16.51 19.02 9.04
N LEU A 280 -15.59 18.25 9.64
CA LEU A 280 -15.79 17.57 10.93
C LEU A 280 -16.08 18.57 12.03
N GLU A 281 -15.30 19.66 12.14
CA GLU A 281 -15.52 20.74 13.11
C GLU A 281 -16.86 21.45 12.86
N LYS A 282 -17.13 21.85 11.61
CA LYS A 282 -18.35 22.57 11.23
C LYS A 282 -19.62 21.77 11.54
N ASN A 283 -19.61 20.48 11.29
CA ASN A 283 -20.79 19.61 11.47
C ASN A 283 -20.85 18.97 12.87
N HIS A 284 -19.89 19.24 13.74
CA HIS A 284 -19.74 18.56 15.02
C HIS A 284 -19.85 17.04 14.85
N ALA A 285 -19.09 16.51 13.87
CA ALA A 285 -19.11 15.09 13.55
C ALA A 285 -18.20 14.30 14.49
N ASP A 286 -18.46 13.00 14.61
CA ASP A 286 -17.76 12.11 15.54
C ASP A 286 -16.45 11.57 14.95
N LEU A 287 -16.41 11.41 13.61
CA LEU A 287 -15.35 10.69 12.89
C LEU A 287 -15.09 11.31 11.52
N LEU A 288 -13.82 11.45 11.16
CA LEU A 288 -13.36 11.66 9.80
C LEU A 288 -12.70 10.38 9.29
N LEU A 289 -13.17 9.88 8.15
CA LEU A 289 -12.55 8.82 7.35
C LEU A 289 -11.97 9.41 6.05
N VAL A 290 -10.76 9.01 5.70
CA VAL A 290 -10.08 9.47 4.47
C VAL A 290 -9.42 8.28 3.80
N THR A 291 -9.74 8.01 2.51
CA THR A 291 -9.08 6.96 1.74
C THR A 291 -8.22 7.56 0.63
N ASP A 292 -7.10 6.91 0.32
CA ASP A 292 -6.23 7.33 -0.79
C ASP A 292 -6.86 6.98 -2.16
N PRO A 293 -6.28 7.46 -3.28
CA PRO A 293 -6.93 7.33 -4.59
C PRO A 293 -7.30 5.92 -5.03
N ASP A 294 -6.52 4.91 -4.71
CA ASP A 294 -6.83 3.50 -5.00
C ASP A 294 -7.49 2.76 -3.82
N CYS A 295 -7.85 3.52 -2.75
CA CYS A 295 -8.66 3.09 -1.63
C CYS A 295 -8.13 1.81 -0.95
N ASP A 296 -6.81 1.74 -0.79
CA ASP A 296 -6.16 0.67 -0.02
C ASP A 296 -5.73 1.14 1.38
N ARG A 297 -5.69 2.46 1.65
CA ARG A 297 -5.36 3.07 2.95
C ARG A 297 -6.53 3.84 3.53
N CYS A 298 -6.65 3.80 4.87
CA CYS A 298 -7.70 4.50 5.62
C CYS A 298 -7.09 5.37 6.74
N GLY A 299 -7.10 6.68 6.54
CA GLY A 299 -6.74 7.67 7.54
C GLY A 299 -7.94 8.13 8.36
N THR A 300 -7.70 8.55 9.61
CA THR A 300 -8.76 8.92 10.54
C THR A 300 -8.40 10.11 11.40
N ALA A 301 -9.41 10.90 11.74
CA ALA A 301 -9.33 11.94 12.77
C ALA A 301 -10.59 11.94 13.62
N VAL A 302 -10.42 12.33 14.88
CA VAL A 302 -11.50 12.41 15.87
C VAL A 302 -11.38 13.70 16.68
N MET A 303 -12.47 14.07 17.35
CA MET A 303 -12.43 15.11 18.37
C MET A 303 -12.00 14.51 19.71
N HIS A 304 -10.94 15.02 20.31
CA HIS A 304 -10.45 14.63 21.62
C HIS A 304 -10.30 15.89 22.51
N LYS A 305 -11.03 15.96 23.61
CA LYS A 305 -10.98 17.08 24.58
C LYS A 305 -11.06 18.46 23.90
N GLY A 306 -11.92 18.60 22.88
CA GLY A 306 -12.14 19.84 22.14
C GLY A 306 -11.07 20.18 21.09
N GLN A 307 -10.16 19.26 20.77
CA GLN A 307 -9.14 19.42 19.74
C GLN A 307 -9.17 18.26 18.74
N ILE A 308 -8.80 18.54 17.50
CA ILE A 308 -8.65 17.48 16.48
C ILE A 308 -7.41 16.63 16.77
N ARG A 309 -7.62 15.32 16.83
CA ARG A 309 -6.56 14.32 16.97
C ARG A 309 -6.56 13.41 15.74
N LEU A 310 -5.45 13.43 15.02
CA LEU A 310 -5.19 12.46 13.97
C LEU A 310 -4.71 11.16 14.62
N ILE A 311 -5.28 10.03 14.20
CA ILE A 311 -4.86 8.71 14.67
C ILE A 311 -3.95 8.13 13.59
N ASN A 312 -2.68 7.87 13.91
CA ASN A 312 -1.73 7.33 12.94
C ASN A 312 -1.95 5.84 12.69
N GLY A 313 -1.26 5.29 11.67
CA GLY A 313 -1.49 3.91 11.24
C GLY A 313 -1.18 2.86 12.31
N ASN A 314 -0.14 3.06 13.12
CA ASN A 314 0.17 2.19 14.26
C ASN A 314 -0.90 2.27 15.35
N GLU A 315 -1.31 3.47 15.73
CA GLU A 315 -2.34 3.71 16.74
C GLU A 315 -3.67 3.07 16.33
N MET A 316 -4.11 3.33 15.08
CA MET A 316 -5.35 2.75 14.56
C MET A 316 -5.26 1.22 14.46
N GLY A 317 -4.12 0.67 14.00
CA GLY A 317 -3.91 -0.78 13.96
C GLY A 317 -4.03 -1.43 15.34
N ILE A 318 -3.48 -0.82 16.38
CA ILE A 318 -3.60 -1.27 17.77
C ILE A 318 -5.04 -1.17 18.28
N LEU A 319 -5.73 -0.05 18.01
CA LEU A 319 -7.14 0.13 18.40
C LEU A 319 -8.06 -0.90 17.73
N LEU A 320 -7.88 -1.12 16.42
CA LEU A 320 -8.65 -2.13 15.69
C LEU A 320 -8.35 -3.56 16.17
N TYR A 321 -7.09 -3.85 16.46
CA TYR A 321 -6.71 -5.17 16.99
C TYR A 321 -7.32 -5.43 18.36
N ASP A 322 -7.24 -4.47 19.30
CA ASP A 322 -7.88 -4.55 20.61
C ASP A 322 -9.42 -4.67 20.50
N PHE A 323 -10.02 -3.85 19.63
CA PHE A 323 -11.46 -3.91 19.35
C PHE A 323 -11.88 -5.29 18.81
N LEU A 324 -11.15 -5.86 17.86
CA LEU A 324 -11.44 -7.18 17.33
C LEU A 324 -11.27 -8.26 18.38
N LEU A 325 -10.26 -8.21 19.24
CA LEU A 325 -10.06 -9.14 20.36
C LEU A 325 -11.21 -9.10 21.37
N ALA A 326 -11.83 -7.93 21.57
CA ALA A 326 -12.97 -7.79 22.45
C ALA A 326 -14.28 -8.36 21.88
N HIS A 327 -14.41 -8.45 20.56
CA HIS A 327 -15.69 -8.78 19.90
C HIS A 327 -15.66 -10.04 19.02
N LYS A 328 -14.48 -10.55 18.67
CA LYS A 328 -14.30 -11.72 17.81
C LYS A 328 -13.49 -12.79 18.55
N LYS A 329 -14.03 -14.00 18.59
CA LYS A 329 -13.32 -15.12 19.22
C LYS A 329 -12.19 -15.60 18.29
N ALA A 330 -10.95 -15.54 18.78
CA ALA A 330 -9.82 -16.17 18.11
C ALA A 330 -9.94 -17.70 18.18
N VAL A 331 -9.61 -18.39 17.08
CA VAL A 331 -9.51 -19.85 17.05
C VAL A 331 -8.11 -20.31 17.47
N PRO A 332 -7.92 -21.56 17.92
CA PRO A 332 -6.60 -22.08 18.24
C PRO A 332 -5.64 -21.94 17.04
N GLY A 333 -4.46 -21.37 17.28
CA GLY A 333 -3.48 -21.11 16.23
C GLY A 333 -3.72 -19.83 15.43
N SER A 334 -4.64 -18.96 15.87
CA SER A 334 -4.83 -17.64 15.24
C SER A 334 -3.54 -16.82 15.25
N ILE A 335 -3.34 -16.11 14.14
CA ILE A 335 -2.19 -15.22 13.95
C ILE A 335 -2.63 -13.78 13.73
N VAL A 336 -1.84 -12.85 14.23
CA VAL A 336 -1.83 -11.45 13.80
C VAL A 336 -0.56 -11.19 13.00
N VAL A 337 -0.69 -10.51 11.85
CA VAL A 337 0.44 -10.28 10.95
C VAL A 337 0.77 -8.80 10.92
N LYS A 338 2.06 -8.45 11.09
CA LYS A 338 2.56 -7.09 10.99
C LYS A 338 3.88 -7.04 10.23
N THR A 339 4.28 -5.87 9.75
CA THR A 339 5.59 -5.72 9.14
C THR A 339 6.69 -5.44 10.17
N ILE A 340 7.94 -5.63 9.75
CA ILE A 340 9.14 -5.36 10.59
C ILE A 340 9.25 -3.91 11.08
N VAL A 341 8.51 -2.97 10.48
CA VAL A 341 8.48 -1.53 10.84
C VAL A 341 7.18 -1.12 11.54
N THR A 342 6.20 -2.01 11.60
CA THR A 342 4.94 -1.78 12.31
C THR A 342 5.15 -1.97 13.82
N SER A 343 4.36 -1.27 14.63
CA SER A 343 4.47 -1.21 16.11
C SER A 343 4.65 -2.58 16.77
N ASP A 344 5.70 -2.73 17.56
CA ASP A 344 5.98 -3.93 18.35
C ASP A 344 5.06 -4.09 19.57
N LEU A 345 4.18 -3.10 19.85
CA LEU A 345 3.14 -3.22 20.89
C LEU A 345 2.14 -4.36 20.60
N VAL A 346 2.03 -4.80 19.36
CA VAL A 346 1.28 -6.01 18.98
C VAL A 346 1.74 -7.23 19.77
N ASN A 347 3.04 -7.37 20.06
CA ASN A 347 3.63 -8.54 20.69
C ASN A 347 3.08 -8.82 22.10
N PRO A 348 3.11 -7.88 23.08
CA PRO A 348 2.55 -8.12 24.40
C PRO A 348 1.02 -8.27 24.37
N ILE A 349 0.30 -7.59 23.47
CA ILE A 349 -1.15 -7.77 23.31
C ILE A 349 -1.45 -9.19 22.82
N ALA A 350 -0.80 -9.66 21.75
CA ALA A 350 -0.98 -11.01 21.22
C ALA A 350 -0.64 -12.09 22.26
N LYS A 351 0.45 -11.91 23.01
CA LYS A 351 0.84 -12.81 24.11
C LYS A 351 -0.25 -12.92 25.18
N ALA A 352 -0.87 -11.80 25.57
CA ALA A 352 -1.95 -11.77 26.55
C ALA A 352 -3.22 -12.52 26.07
N HIS A 353 -3.40 -12.65 24.76
CA HIS A 353 -4.52 -13.33 24.11
C HIS A 353 -4.16 -14.69 23.49
N HIS A 354 -2.98 -15.25 23.83
CA HIS A 354 -2.48 -16.53 23.33
C HIS A 354 -2.43 -16.64 21.80
N MET A 355 -2.16 -15.53 21.13
CA MET A 355 -2.03 -15.46 19.67
C MET A 355 -0.56 -15.40 19.25
N LYS A 356 -0.25 -15.93 18.07
CA LYS A 356 1.06 -15.82 17.45
C LYS A 356 1.15 -14.53 16.63
N VAL A 357 2.23 -13.79 16.80
CA VAL A 357 2.59 -12.69 15.89
C VAL A 357 3.45 -13.24 14.77
N VAL A 358 3.10 -12.93 13.54
CA VAL A 358 3.94 -13.19 12.36
C VAL A 358 4.46 -11.85 11.87
N GLU A 359 5.77 -11.66 11.97
CA GLU A 359 6.46 -10.47 11.46
C GLU A 359 6.96 -10.76 10.04
N VAL A 360 6.62 -9.87 9.09
CA VAL A 360 6.99 -9.99 7.68
C VAL A 360 7.73 -8.75 7.19
N LEU A 361 8.38 -8.81 6.03
CA LEU A 361 8.97 -7.63 5.39
C LEU A 361 7.91 -6.57 5.07
N THR A 362 8.36 -5.33 4.87
CA THR A 362 7.50 -4.22 4.47
C THR A 362 6.87 -4.47 3.09
N GLY A 363 5.57 -4.30 3.02
CA GLY A 363 4.75 -4.50 1.83
C GLY A 363 3.65 -5.52 2.09
N PHE A 364 2.42 -5.08 1.87
CA PHE A 364 1.22 -5.85 2.24
C PHE A 364 1.11 -7.22 1.53
N LYS A 365 1.82 -7.39 0.41
CA LYS A 365 1.92 -8.68 -0.27
C LYS A 365 2.42 -9.81 0.64
N PHE A 366 3.32 -9.50 1.58
CA PHE A 366 3.80 -10.49 2.54
C PHE A 366 2.74 -10.83 3.60
N ILE A 367 1.85 -9.88 3.92
CA ILE A 367 0.67 -10.16 4.76
C ILE A 367 -0.33 -11.02 3.99
N GLY A 368 -0.61 -10.67 2.73
CA GLY A 368 -1.48 -11.46 1.84
C GLY A 368 -0.96 -12.88 1.62
N GLU A 369 0.36 -13.07 1.49
CA GLU A 369 1.01 -14.38 1.38
C GLU A 369 0.74 -15.27 2.60
N GLN A 370 0.77 -14.71 3.82
CA GLN A 370 0.45 -15.48 5.04
C GLN A 370 -0.97 -16.04 5.02
N ILE A 371 -1.92 -15.31 4.45
CA ILE A 371 -3.29 -15.81 4.26
C ILE A 371 -3.27 -16.99 3.27
N GLY A 372 -2.55 -16.86 2.14
CA GLY A 372 -2.39 -17.93 1.15
C GLY A 372 -1.75 -19.20 1.73
N LEU A 373 -0.76 -19.05 2.62
CA LEU A 373 -0.15 -20.17 3.34
C LEU A 373 -1.16 -20.86 4.26
N LEU A 374 -1.93 -20.11 5.05
CA LEU A 374 -2.99 -20.68 5.90
C LEU A 374 -4.09 -21.37 5.08
N GLU A 375 -4.45 -20.83 3.92
CA GLU A 375 -5.43 -21.45 3.01
C GLU A 375 -4.92 -22.80 2.47
N LYS A 376 -3.64 -22.88 2.09
CA LYS A 376 -2.99 -24.14 1.67
C LYS A 376 -2.92 -25.18 2.81
N GLU A 377 -2.81 -24.73 4.04
CA GLU A 377 -2.89 -25.58 5.23
C GLU A 377 -4.34 -25.99 5.57
N GLY A 378 -5.36 -25.41 4.92
CA GLY A 378 -6.78 -25.65 5.19
C GLY A 378 -7.33 -24.89 6.40
N HIS A 379 -6.63 -23.85 6.83
CA HIS A 379 -6.93 -23.07 8.04
C HIS A 379 -6.94 -21.55 7.84
N PRO A 380 -7.62 -21.01 6.79
CA PRO A 380 -7.65 -19.56 6.55
C PRO A 380 -8.28 -18.79 7.72
N GLU A 381 -9.16 -19.41 8.52
CA GLU A 381 -9.80 -18.83 9.70
C GLU A 381 -8.82 -18.44 10.81
N ARG A 382 -7.57 -18.92 10.77
CA ARG A 382 -6.49 -18.53 11.68
C ARG A 382 -5.94 -17.14 11.42
N PHE A 383 -6.15 -16.56 10.23
CA PHE A 383 -5.82 -15.16 9.99
C PHE A 383 -6.81 -14.28 10.75
N PHE A 384 -6.34 -13.64 11.81
CA PHE A 384 -7.19 -12.82 12.65
C PHE A 384 -7.22 -11.36 12.20
N PHE A 385 -6.05 -10.77 11.98
CA PHE A 385 -5.87 -9.39 11.56
C PHE A 385 -4.45 -9.16 11.00
N GLY A 386 -4.33 -8.24 10.04
CA GLY A 386 -3.04 -7.80 9.52
C GLY A 386 -3.04 -6.29 9.26
N PHE A 387 -1.92 -5.62 9.54
CA PHE A 387 -1.81 -4.19 9.26
C PHE A 387 -0.37 -3.70 9.08
N GLU A 388 -0.27 -2.54 8.44
CA GLU A 388 0.95 -1.77 8.26
C GLU A 388 0.80 -0.38 8.89
N GLU A 389 1.92 0.19 9.38
CA GLU A 389 1.99 1.54 9.92
C GLU A 389 1.56 2.61 8.90
N SER A 390 1.61 2.27 7.62
CA SER A 390 1.24 3.13 6.49
C SER A 390 -0.27 3.14 6.21
N TYR A 391 -1.10 2.98 7.25
CA TYR A 391 -2.57 3.09 7.21
C TYR A 391 -3.29 1.98 6.42
N GLY A 392 -2.62 0.85 6.24
CA GLY A 392 -3.19 -0.34 5.59
C GLY A 392 -3.64 -1.38 6.60
N TYR A 393 -4.89 -1.85 6.50
CA TYR A 393 -5.50 -2.81 7.42
C TYR A 393 -6.26 -3.88 6.63
N LEU A 394 -6.37 -5.09 7.23
CA LEU A 394 -7.13 -6.19 6.67
C LEU A 394 -7.65 -7.11 7.79
N SER A 395 -8.95 -7.37 7.81
CA SER A 395 -9.59 -8.21 8.84
C SER A 395 -10.20 -9.52 8.31
N GLY A 396 -9.87 -9.91 7.09
CA GLY A 396 -10.42 -11.13 6.48
C GLY A 396 -9.54 -11.71 5.40
N THR A 397 -10.03 -12.72 4.70
CA THR A 397 -9.21 -13.58 3.85
C THR A 397 -9.54 -13.53 2.36
N GLU A 398 -10.67 -12.92 1.95
CA GLU A 398 -11.08 -12.89 0.55
C GLU A 398 -10.36 -11.82 -0.28
N VAL A 399 -9.84 -10.79 0.38
CA VAL A 399 -8.93 -9.79 -0.18
C VAL A 399 -7.52 -10.11 0.30
N ARG A 400 -6.51 -9.90 -0.55
CA ARG A 400 -5.10 -10.23 -0.25
C ARG A 400 -4.18 -9.00 -0.32
N ASP A 401 -4.77 -7.84 -0.22
CA ASP A 401 -4.10 -6.55 -0.08
C ASP A 401 -4.82 -5.72 1.00
N LYS A 402 -4.30 -4.54 1.29
CA LYS A 402 -4.96 -3.56 2.17
C LYS A 402 -6.37 -3.27 1.67
N ASP A 403 -7.31 -3.18 2.58
CA ASP A 403 -8.71 -2.94 2.25
C ASP A 403 -9.26 -1.77 3.06
N ALA A 404 -9.30 -0.58 2.44
CA ALA A 404 -9.83 0.60 3.10
C ALA A 404 -11.36 0.60 3.20
N VAL A 405 -12.07 -0.23 2.44
CA VAL A 405 -13.53 -0.40 2.60
C VAL A 405 -13.82 -1.21 3.86
N ASP A 406 -13.12 -2.35 4.05
CA ASP A 406 -13.15 -3.14 5.29
C ASP A 406 -12.74 -2.28 6.50
N ALA A 407 -11.61 -1.59 6.39
CA ALA A 407 -11.13 -0.70 7.45
C ALA A 407 -12.15 0.38 7.81
N SER A 408 -12.79 1.03 6.83
CA SER A 408 -13.79 2.08 7.07
C SER A 408 -14.98 1.59 7.88
N VAL A 409 -15.53 0.41 7.57
CA VAL A 409 -16.66 -0.15 8.35
C VAL A 409 -16.23 -0.66 9.72
N LEU A 410 -15.00 -1.17 9.87
CA LEU A 410 -14.48 -1.56 11.17
C LEU A 410 -14.24 -0.37 12.09
N VAL A 411 -13.60 0.69 11.56
CA VAL A 411 -13.40 1.95 12.30
C VAL A 411 -14.76 2.54 12.70
N ALA A 412 -15.74 2.59 11.79
CA ALA A 412 -17.06 3.12 12.11
C ALA A 412 -17.75 2.31 13.22
N GLN A 413 -17.66 0.97 13.20
CA GLN A 413 -18.21 0.12 14.26
C GLN A 413 -17.47 0.33 15.59
N MET A 414 -16.16 0.40 15.58
CA MET A 414 -15.35 0.67 16.77
C MET A 414 -15.72 2.02 17.40
N MET A 415 -15.81 3.07 16.57
CA MET A 415 -16.17 4.40 17.04
C MET A 415 -17.61 4.47 17.56
N GLN A 416 -18.56 3.74 16.94
CA GLN A 416 -19.92 3.62 17.46
C GLN A 416 -19.92 2.94 18.84
N ASN A 417 -19.16 1.85 19.01
CA ASN A 417 -19.03 1.16 20.29
C ASN A 417 -18.44 2.07 21.37
N PHE A 418 -17.47 2.89 21.04
CA PHE A 418 -16.91 3.88 21.97
C PHE A 418 -17.93 4.96 22.31
N LYS A 419 -18.67 5.48 21.34
CA LYS A 419 -19.75 6.45 21.54
C LYS A 419 -20.83 5.90 22.48
N ASP A 420 -21.29 4.66 22.23
CA ASP A 420 -22.31 4.00 23.06
C ASP A 420 -21.87 3.78 24.51
N LYS A 421 -20.58 3.60 24.73
CA LYS A 421 -19.98 3.38 26.05
C LYS A 421 -19.43 4.65 26.69
N HIS A 422 -19.58 5.82 26.02
CA HIS A 422 -19.00 7.10 26.45
C HIS A 422 -17.48 7.01 26.67
N ILE A 423 -16.78 6.29 25.80
CA ILE A 423 -15.33 6.12 25.81
C ILE A 423 -14.72 7.06 24.76
N ASP A 424 -13.75 7.88 25.16
CA ASP A 424 -12.92 8.62 24.21
C ASP A 424 -11.88 7.64 23.58
N PRO A 425 -11.75 7.59 22.25
CA PRO A 425 -10.83 6.65 21.60
C PRO A 425 -9.35 6.87 21.95
N ILE A 426 -8.95 8.12 22.26
CA ILE A 426 -7.57 8.43 22.65
C ILE A 426 -7.33 8.02 24.10
N ASP A 427 -8.28 8.29 25.01
CA ASP A 427 -8.19 7.81 26.39
C ASP A 427 -8.17 6.26 26.45
N HIS A 428 -8.87 5.58 25.52
CA HIS A 428 -8.78 4.12 25.39
C HIS A 428 -7.40 3.65 24.91
N LEU A 429 -6.81 4.34 23.93
CA LEU A 429 -5.45 4.07 23.46
C LEU A 429 -4.42 4.26 24.59
N GLU A 430 -4.57 5.33 25.40
CA GLU A 430 -3.74 5.56 26.59
C GLU A 430 -3.89 4.41 27.62
N ALA A 431 -5.09 3.88 27.78
CA ALA A 431 -5.32 2.73 28.66
C ALA A 431 -4.62 1.45 28.15
N ILE A 432 -4.58 1.24 26.83
CA ILE A 432 -3.80 0.17 26.19
C ILE A 432 -2.29 0.37 26.47
N TYR A 433 -1.77 1.58 26.29
CA TYR A 433 -0.37 1.90 26.58
C TYR A 433 -0.03 1.69 28.05
N LYS A 434 -0.91 2.11 28.96
CA LYS A 434 -0.72 1.88 30.41
C LYS A 434 -0.65 0.41 30.76
N LYS A 435 -1.39 -0.43 30.05
CA LYS A 435 -1.45 -1.89 30.29
C LYS A 435 -0.27 -2.65 29.70
N PHE A 436 0.17 -2.27 28.50
CA PHE A 436 1.11 -3.06 27.72
C PHE A 436 2.48 -2.39 27.50
N GLY A 437 2.61 -1.12 27.86
CA GLY A 437 3.82 -0.31 27.71
C GLY A 437 3.57 0.99 26.96
N TYR A 438 4.12 2.10 27.47
CA TYR A 438 4.06 3.39 26.79
C TYR A 438 4.99 3.40 25.60
N VAL A 439 4.45 3.71 24.43
CA VAL A 439 5.20 3.71 23.17
C VAL A 439 4.93 4.97 22.35
N SER A 440 5.95 5.39 21.61
CA SER A 440 5.82 6.41 20.58
C SER A 440 6.50 5.94 19.30
N THR A 441 5.89 6.24 18.16
CA THR A 441 6.46 5.91 16.86
C THR A 441 6.84 7.18 16.10
N GLY A 442 7.90 7.12 15.31
CA GLY A 442 8.37 8.22 14.48
C GLY A 442 8.89 7.74 13.14
N LEU A 443 8.98 8.66 12.19
CA LEU A 443 9.51 8.41 10.85
C LEU A 443 10.35 9.60 10.40
N ASP A 444 11.59 9.35 10.02
CA ASP A 444 12.43 10.31 9.29
C ASP A 444 12.62 9.84 7.84
N ASN A 445 12.60 10.80 6.91
CA ASN A 445 12.90 10.59 5.50
C ASN A 445 14.11 11.42 5.12
N PHE A 446 15.13 10.77 4.54
CA PHE A 446 16.33 11.42 4.01
C PHE A 446 16.30 11.28 2.49
N GLU A 447 16.08 12.38 1.79
CA GLU A 447 16.03 12.43 0.33
C GLU A 447 17.40 12.88 -0.21
N PHE A 448 17.85 12.23 -1.27
CA PHE A 448 19.15 12.50 -1.91
C PHE A 448 18.89 12.92 -3.36
N ASP A 449 18.93 14.23 -3.62
CA ASP A 449 18.62 14.79 -4.91
C ASP A 449 19.74 14.59 -5.96
N GLY A 450 19.35 14.65 -7.22
CA GLY A 450 20.25 14.66 -8.36
C GLY A 450 20.71 13.27 -8.85
N PRO A 451 21.53 13.24 -9.92
CA PRO A 451 21.92 12.00 -10.60
C PRO A 451 22.71 11.01 -9.72
N THR A 452 23.37 11.51 -8.67
CA THR A 452 24.18 10.71 -7.73
C THR A 452 23.40 10.24 -6.50
N GLY A 453 22.14 10.64 -6.34
CA GLY A 453 21.34 10.36 -5.13
C GLY A 453 21.24 8.88 -4.81
N VAL A 454 21.01 8.03 -5.81
CA VAL A 454 20.96 6.57 -5.63
C VAL A 454 22.30 6.02 -5.13
N THR A 455 23.42 6.48 -5.68
CA THR A 455 24.77 6.06 -5.27
C THR A 455 25.06 6.48 -3.83
N ILE A 456 24.68 7.70 -3.45
CA ILE A 456 24.84 8.20 -2.07
C ILE A 456 24.04 7.32 -1.12
N MET A 457 22.76 7.05 -1.40
CA MET A 457 21.90 6.18 -0.61
C MET A 457 22.51 4.79 -0.42
N GLN A 458 22.96 4.14 -1.51
CA GLN A 458 23.57 2.83 -1.47
C GLN A 458 24.88 2.80 -0.64
N ASN A 459 25.70 3.83 -0.77
CA ASN A 459 26.94 3.94 0.01
C ASN A 459 26.66 4.10 1.52
N ILE A 460 25.64 4.89 1.88
CA ILE A 460 25.22 5.04 3.28
C ILE A 460 24.74 3.70 3.82
N MET A 461 23.87 2.99 3.09
CA MET A 461 23.38 1.67 3.54
C MET A 461 24.53 0.68 3.71
N LYS A 462 25.47 0.61 2.76
CA LYS A 462 26.66 -0.24 2.87
C LYS A 462 27.50 0.07 4.13
N LYS A 463 27.72 1.36 4.41
CA LYS A 463 28.43 1.78 5.64
C LYS A 463 27.65 1.40 6.90
N LEU A 464 26.31 1.52 6.88
CA LEU A 464 25.43 1.13 7.99
C LEU A 464 25.51 -0.38 8.28
N HIS A 465 25.48 -1.26 7.27
CA HIS A 465 25.65 -2.71 7.46
C HIS A 465 27.00 -3.05 8.10
N VAL A 466 28.07 -2.37 7.68
CA VAL A 466 29.40 -2.55 8.30
C VAL A 466 29.41 -2.11 9.77
N LEU A 467 28.80 -0.96 10.10
CA LEU A 467 28.68 -0.46 11.47
C LEU A 467 27.83 -1.40 12.34
N ALA A 468 26.69 -1.85 11.82
CA ALA A 468 25.79 -2.76 12.51
C ALA A 468 26.50 -4.06 12.94
N SER A 469 27.33 -4.64 12.07
CA SER A 469 28.12 -5.83 12.38
C SER A 469 29.21 -5.57 13.42
N LYS A 470 29.88 -4.39 13.39
CA LYS A 470 30.94 -4.03 14.34
C LYS A 470 30.40 -3.69 15.72
N ASP A 471 29.28 -2.98 15.77
CA ASP A 471 28.70 -2.42 17.00
C ASP A 471 27.57 -3.28 17.58
N LYS A 472 27.42 -4.51 17.10
CA LYS A 472 26.32 -5.42 17.47
C LYS A 472 26.13 -5.58 18.98
N ASP A 473 27.21 -5.56 19.76
CA ASP A 473 27.16 -5.73 21.21
C ASP A 473 26.57 -4.53 21.97
N LYS A 474 26.35 -3.40 21.29
CA LYS A 474 25.65 -2.22 21.85
C LYS A 474 24.14 -2.41 21.93
N TYR A 475 23.60 -3.38 21.22
CA TYR A 475 22.17 -3.61 21.04
C TYR A 475 21.76 -4.93 21.69
N LEU A 476 20.49 -5.04 22.05
CA LEU A 476 19.88 -6.32 22.45
C LEU A 476 19.91 -7.31 21.28
N PHE A 477 19.56 -6.80 20.09
CA PHE A 477 19.71 -7.54 18.83
C PHE A 477 19.97 -6.59 17.65
N VAL A 478 20.57 -7.13 16.60
CA VAL A 478 20.68 -6.49 15.29
C VAL A 478 20.23 -7.47 14.23
N ASN A 479 19.15 -7.14 13.51
CA ASN A 479 18.70 -7.91 12.36
C ASN A 479 19.20 -7.27 11.07
N ASP A 480 20.07 -7.97 10.37
CA ASP A 480 20.58 -7.62 9.04
C ASP A 480 19.87 -8.49 7.99
N TYR A 481 18.80 -7.95 7.40
CA TYR A 481 17.99 -8.68 6.44
C TYR A 481 18.67 -8.83 5.07
N LEU A 482 19.68 -8.00 4.75
CA LEU A 482 20.47 -8.15 3.51
C LEU A 482 21.35 -9.40 3.58
N ASN A 483 21.94 -9.65 4.73
CA ASN A 483 22.79 -10.82 4.96
C ASN A 483 22.04 -12.01 5.56
N SER A 484 20.72 -11.88 5.82
CA SER A 484 19.88 -12.90 6.48
C SER A 484 20.42 -13.35 7.85
N ILE A 485 20.97 -12.43 8.63
CA ILE A 485 21.60 -12.70 9.93
C ILE A 485 20.96 -11.84 11.03
N SER A 486 20.64 -12.48 12.15
CA SER A 486 20.28 -11.82 13.41
C SER A 486 21.42 -12.03 14.43
N TYR A 487 21.92 -10.95 14.99
CA TYR A 487 22.84 -10.96 16.12
C TYR A 487 22.05 -10.73 17.40
N GLU A 488 21.98 -11.71 18.28
CA GLU A 488 21.23 -11.64 19.54
C GLU A 488 22.00 -12.41 20.63
N ASP A 489 22.21 -11.80 21.80
CA ASP A 489 22.97 -12.39 22.94
C ASP A 489 24.35 -12.94 22.53
N GLY A 490 25.06 -12.20 21.68
CA GLY A 490 26.42 -12.59 21.20
C GLY A 490 26.40 -13.78 20.21
N LYS A 491 25.23 -14.23 19.75
CA LYS A 491 25.06 -15.34 18.81
C LYS A 491 24.49 -14.88 17.48
N GLU A 492 24.89 -15.56 16.42
CA GLU A 492 24.33 -15.39 15.09
C GLU A 492 23.21 -16.43 14.87
N LYS A 493 22.07 -15.93 14.40
CA LYS A 493 20.92 -16.75 13.99
C LYS A 493 20.56 -16.41 12.55
N LYS A 494 20.05 -17.38 11.79
CA LYS A 494 19.54 -17.14 10.46
C LYS A 494 18.16 -16.45 10.53
N ILE A 495 17.93 -15.47 9.66
CA ILE A 495 16.62 -14.86 9.44
C ILE A 495 15.97 -15.60 8.28
N ASP A 496 14.80 -16.19 8.51
CA ASP A 496 14.01 -16.92 7.49
C ASP A 496 13.00 -16.00 6.76
N LEU A 497 13.40 -14.77 6.47
CA LEU A 497 12.66 -13.83 5.62
C LEU A 497 13.41 -13.62 4.30
N PRO A 498 12.73 -13.20 3.23
CA PRO A 498 13.40 -12.86 1.97
C PRO A 498 14.50 -11.82 2.18
N VAL A 499 15.54 -11.86 1.35
CA VAL A 499 16.63 -10.88 1.38
C VAL A 499 16.08 -9.48 1.08
N SER A 500 16.44 -8.52 1.93
CA SER A 500 16.03 -7.13 1.78
C SER A 500 17.08 -6.20 2.38
N ASP A 501 17.37 -5.07 1.74
CA ASP A 501 18.32 -4.07 2.25
C ASP A 501 17.70 -3.30 3.42
N VAL A 502 17.65 -3.94 4.60
CA VAL A 502 17.05 -3.40 5.83
C VAL A 502 17.91 -3.79 7.03
N LEU A 503 18.03 -2.87 7.97
CA LEU A 503 18.61 -3.09 9.29
C LEU A 503 17.58 -2.76 10.38
N LYS A 504 17.40 -3.65 11.37
CA LYS A 504 16.59 -3.39 12.57
C LYS A 504 17.46 -3.54 13.83
N PHE A 505 17.54 -2.49 14.62
CA PHE A 505 18.28 -2.43 15.87
C PHE A 505 17.29 -2.52 17.03
N GLY A 506 17.48 -3.47 17.94
CA GLY A 506 16.71 -3.59 19.18
C GLY A 506 17.54 -3.13 20.37
N TYR A 507 16.96 -2.31 21.21
CA TYR A 507 17.60 -1.76 22.41
C TYR A 507 17.15 -2.50 23.68
N HIS A 508 17.95 -2.44 24.74
CA HIS A 508 17.66 -3.11 26.00
C HIS A 508 16.42 -2.58 26.74
N ASP A 509 15.94 -1.40 26.40
CA ASP A 509 14.69 -0.83 26.91
C ASP A 509 13.44 -1.28 26.17
N GLY A 510 13.60 -2.08 25.11
CA GLY A 510 12.55 -2.56 24.24
C GLY A 510 12.26 -1.66 23.03
N SER A 511 12.97 -0.54 22.90
CA SER A 511 12.88 0.32 21.71
C SER A 511 13.47 -0.36 20.49
N THR A 512 12.96 -0.06 19.29
CA THR A 512 13.55 -0.53 18.03
C THR A 512 13.69 0.60 17.03
N ILE A 513 14.75 0.57 16.23
CA ILE A 513 14.96 1.49 15.11
C ILE A 513 15.25 0.68 13.85
N THR A 514 14.49 0.94 12.80
CA THR A 514 14.63 0.24 11.52
C THR A 514 15.02 1.21 10.41
N VAL A 515 16.09 0.90 9.70
CA VAL A 515 16.62 1.69 8.58
C VAL A 515 16.41 0.94 7.28
N ARG A 516 15.81 1.61 6.29
CA ARG A 516 15.46 1.01 5.02
C ARG A 516 15.58 2.03 3.87
N PRO A 517 16.23 1.69 2.74
CA PRO A 517 16.17 2.50 1.53
C PRO A 517 14.80 2.34 0.86
N SER A 518 14.37 3.38 0.13
CA SER A 518 13.21 3.26 -0.76
C SER A 518 13.59 2.47 -2.01
N GLY A 519 12.69 1.58 -2.45
CA GLY A 519 12.88 0.83 -3.70
C GLY A 519 12.58 1.65 -4.97
N THR A 520 11.98 2.84 -4.84
CA THR A 520 11.49 3.62 -6.00
C THR A 520 12.07 5.04 -6.08
N GLU A 521 12.68 5.52 -5.01
CA GLU A 521 13.19 6.89 -4.89
C GLU A 521 14.53 6.88 -4.16
N PRO A 522 15.47 7.81 -4.44
CA PRO A 522 16.73 7.91 -3.73
C PRO A 522 16.52 8.49 -2.32
N LYS A 523 15.95 7.68 -1.43
CA LYS A 523 15.65 8.09 -0.07
C LYS A 523 15.85 6.95 0.95
N ILE A 524 16.31 7.28 2.14
CA ILE A 524 16.37 6.40 3.30
C ILE A 524 15.26 6.77 4.26
N LYS A 525 14.50 5.77 4.72
CA LYS A 525 13.50 5.88 5.77
C LYS A 525 14.04 5.29 7.06
N ILE A 526 13.85 6.00 8.18
CA ILE A 526 14.18 5.51 9.51
C ILE A 526 12.89 5.50 10.33
N TYR A 527 12.52 4.30 10.76
CA TYR A 527 11.35 4.06 11.61
C TYR A 527 11.78 3.92 13.05
N TYR A 528 11.15 4.66 13.93
CA TYR A 528 11.39 4.65 15.36
C TYR A 528 10.20 4.04 16.08
N TYR A 529 10.46 3.07 16.93
CA TYR A 529 9.54 2.55 17.92
C TYR A 529 10.21 2.72 19.28
N ILE A 530 9.77 3.68 20.07
CA ILE A 530 10.38 4.09 21.32
C ILE A 530 9.51 3.66 22.49
N VAL A 531 10.10 3.00 23.46
CA VAL A 531 9.46 2.53 24.70
C VAL A 531 9.89 3.40 25.88
N ALA A 532 8.97 3.70 26.78
CA ALA A 532 9.26 4.41 28.02
C ALA A 532 8.51 3.81 29.20
N LYS A 533 9.09 3.95 30.41
CA LYS A 533 8.40 3.58 31.66
C LYS A 533 7.26 4.54 32.02
N GLU A 534 7.36 5.78 31.59
CA GLU A 534 6.38 6.84 31.82
C GLU A 534 6.13 7.61 30.52
N GLU A 535 4.87 7.89 30.22
CA GLU A 535 4.42 8.57 29.01
C GLU A 535 5.13 9.89 28.76
N LYS A 536 5.29 10.71 29.80
CA LYS A 536 5.93 12.05 29.71
C LYS A 536 7.35 12.02 29.14
N ASN A 537 8.03 10.88 29.19
CA ASN A 537 9.41 10.73 28.70
C ASN A 537 9.49 10.43 27.20
N LEU A 538 8.37 9.97 26.58
CA LEU A 538 8.35 9.54 25.18
C LEU A 538 8.80 10.63 24.19
N PRO A 539 8.30 11.89 24.27
CA PRO A 539 8.71 12.91 23.31
C PRO A 539 10.21 13.20 23.34
N GLY A 540 10.79 13.25 24.54
CA GLY A 540 12.23 13.50 24.71
C GLY A 540 13.09 12.35 24.22
N LEU A 541 12.69 11.10 24.48
CA LEU A 541 13.40 9.90 24.00
C LEU A 541 13.32 9.78 22.47
N LEU A 542 12.14 10.03 21.88
CA LEU A 542 11.98 10.02 20.43
C LEU A 542 12.85 11.08 19.78
N ALA A 543 12.78 12.33 20.26
CA ALA A 543 13.59 13.43 19.72
C ALA A 543 15.09 13.14 19.79
N LYS A 544 15.57 12.57 20.92
CA LYS A 544 16.96 12.16 21.09
C LYS A 544 17.37 11.11 20.06
N SER A 545 16.59 10.04 19.91
CA SER A 545 16.88 8.97 18.94
C SER A 545 16.88 9.49 17.50
N GLN A 546 15.95 10.39 17.15
CA GLN A 546 15.91 11.04 15.84
C GLN A 546 17.17 11.89 15.60
N GLU A 547 17.59 12.67 16.58
CA GLU A 547 18.81 13.48 16.47
C GLU A 547 20.07 12.62 16.29
N GLU A 548 20.21 11.54 17.06
CA GLU A 548 21.32 10.59 16.95
C GLU A 548 21.43 10.00 15.54
N PHE A 549 20.31 9.52 14.98
CA PHE A 549 20.33 8.93 13.64
C PHE A 549 20.47 9.99 12.53
N ARG A 550 19.91 11.18 12.68
CA ARG A 550 20.14 12.30 11.75
C ARG A 550 21.61 12.68 11.68
N ASN A 551 22.31 12.69 12.82
CA ASN A 551 23.75 12.97 12.86
C ASN A 551 24.54 11.82 12.24
N LEU A 552 24.19 10.56 12.52
CA LEU A 552 24.80 9.40 11.92
C LEU A 552 24.69 9.41 10.39
N ILE A 553 23.49 9.65 9.84
CA ILE A 553 23.30 9.72 8.37
C ILE A 553 24.14 10.84 7.74
N LYS A 554 24.19 12.03 8.37
CA LYS A 554 25.03 13.15 7.91
C LYS A 554 26.52 12.81 7.93
N GLU A 555 26.98 12.06 8.94
CA GLU A 555 28.37 11.59 9.04
C GLU A 555 28.71 10.57 7.94
N LEU A 556 27.82 9.61 7.70
CA LEU A 556 27.98 8.59 6.68
C LEU A 556 27.91 9.12 5.24
N GLN A 557 27.28 10.28 5.06
CA GLN A 557 27.20 10.97 3.77
C GLN A 557 28.53 11.62 3.36
N LYS A 558 29.40 11.94 4.32
CA LYS A 558 30.77 12.45 4.08
C LYS A 558 31.68 11.29 3.63
#